data_0f6094cca9ac3e70870f7f940c301af1
#
_entry.id   0f6094cca9ac3e70870f7f940c301af1
#
_cell.length_a   1.000
_cell.length_b   1.000
_cell.length_c   1.000
_cell.angle_alpha   90.00
_cell.angle_beta   90.00
_cell.angle_gamma   90.00
#
_symmetry.space_group_name_H-M   'P 1'
#
loop_
_entity.id
_entity.type
_entity.pdbx_description
1 polymer ?
#
loop_
_entity_poly.entity_id
_entity_poly.type
_entity_poly.pdbx_seq_one_letter_code
_entity_poly.pdbx_strand_id
1 'polypeptide(L)'
;MNDTPVPITCQALFAKNFHPFAGFDGRGKVCYDTASIFTGGQGMIRLIATDLDGTLLEEDGTLPEGIFETVEDLTRKGVLFAACSGRQYGNLRRLFAPVARHMAFICENGALCFYGGEAIGTISIADDIAREIIADIEVAGMNLLISGRHTTYMLDKNRRYTDDIVYRLRNTVTIVDSPEDIAEPMLKISGQIDEGLDRIAPKLLQKWSGRLTATVSGRDWFDITAANKGMGMRMLMERAGIQKEEAAAFGDNFNDETMLDSVGYPFLMRHANPALRKPGIRLCEKELPVLRQFLEKGSFEAVSE
;
A
#
# COMPACT_ATOMS: atom_id res chain seq x y z
N MET A 1 5.88 -44.66 -15.76
CA MET A 1 5.64 -44.25 -14.36
C MET A 1 5.58 -42.73 -14.40
N ASN A 2 4.36 -42.22 -14.32
CA ASN A 2 4.08 -40.77 -14.42
C ASN A 2 4.03 -40.21 -12.99
N ASP A 3 5.02 -39.42 -12.62
CA ASP A 3 4.96 -38.63 -11.39
C ASP A 3 4.44 -37.23 -11.74
N THR A 4 3.16 -37.04 -11.48
CA THR A 4 2.52 -35.71 -11.49
C THR A 4 2.75 -35.07 -10.12
N PRO A 5 3.24 -33.83 -10.03
CA PRO A 5 3.36 -33.16 -8.72
C PRO A 5 1.98 -32.74 -8.21
N VAL A 6 1.67 -33.15 -6.99
CA VAL A 6 0.46 -32.77 -6.25
C VAL A 6 0.58 -31.32 -5.79
N PRO A 7 -0.43 -30.45 -6.01
CA PRO A 7 -0.43 -29.10 -5.47
C PRO A 7 -0.65 -29.15 -3.96
N ILE A 8 0.27 -28.58 -3.20
CA ILE A 8 0.15 -28.38 -1.75
C ILE A 8 -0.87 -27.27 -1.51
N THR A 9 -2.10 -27.66 -1.22
CA THR A 9 -3.14 -26.73 -0.73
C THR A 9 -2.88 -26.41 0.76
N CYS A 10 -2.50 -25.18 1.03
CA CYS A 10 -2.30 -24.64 2.37
C CYS A 10 -3.65 -24.30 3.04
N GLN A 11 -4.52 -25.28 3.25
CA GLN A 11 -5.85 -25.13 3.87
C GLN A 11 -6.03 -25.71 5.28
N ALA A 12 -4.99 -26.25 5.90
CA ALA A 12 -5.16 -27.06 7.12
C ALA A 12 -4.44 -26.55 8.38
N LEU A 13 -4.16 -25.26 8.55
CA LEU A 13 -3.48 -24.73 9.75
C LEU A 13 -4.15 -23.52 10.44
N PHE A 14 -5.43 -23.24 10.18
CA PHE A 14 -6.12 -22.05 10.71
C PHE A 14 -7.30 -22.34 11.64
N ALA A 15 -7.23 -23.38 12.45
CA ALA A 15 -8.26 -23.61 13.46
C ALA A 15 -7.64 -24.02 14.79
N LYS A 16 -7.09 -23.08 15.55
CA LYS A 16 -7.00 -23.13 17.04
C LYS A 16 -6.15 -21.93 17.53
N ASN A 17 -6.78 -21.04 18.23
CA ASN A 17 -6.35 -19.94 19.11
C ASN A 17 -6.88 -18.56 18.70
N PHE A 18 -8.21 -18.42 18.75
CA PHE A 18 -8.87 -17.12 18.86
C PHE A 18 -9.04 -16.80 20.34
N HIS A 19 -8.36 -15.78 20.86
CA HIS A 19 -8.73 -15.11 22.09
C HIS A 19 -9.60 -13.88 21.77
N PRO A 20 -10.73 -13.67 22.50
CA PRO A 20 -11.79 -12.77 22.11
C PRO A 20 -11.55 -11.36 22.65
N PHE A 21 -11.12 -10.42 21.81
CA PHE A 21 -11.17 -8.97 22.12
C PHE A 21 -11.62 -8.10 20.92
N ALA A 22 -12.32 -8.66 19.97
CA ALA A 22 -13.14 -7.91 19.02
C ALA A 22 -14.42 -8.70 18.80
N GLY A 23 -15.56 -8.21 19.28
CA GLY A 23 -16.86 -8.75 18.98
C GLY A 23 -17.22 -8.38 17.54
N PHE A 24 -17.55 -9.38 16.72
CA PHE A 24 -18.24 -9.14 15.46
C PHE A 24 -19.73 -9.08 15.73
N ASP A 25 -20.43 -8.05 15.25
CA ASP A 25 -21.87 -8.12 15.16
C ASP A 25 -22.22 -9.16 14.08
N GLY A 26 -23.42 -9.76 14.16
CA GLY A 26 -23.87 -10.80 13.22
C GLY A 26 -23.92 -10.38 11.74
N ARG A 27 -23.32 -9.22 11.37
CA ARG A 27 -23.19 -8.65 10.03
C ARG A 27 -21.72 -8.38 9.64
N GLY A 28 -20.74 -8.93 10.39
CA GLY A 28 -19.32 -8.82 10.09
C GLY A 28 -18.72 -7.44 10.39
N LYS A 29 -19.37 -6.61 11.20
CA LYS A 29 -18.87 -5.32 11.64
C LYS A 29 -18.03 -5.54 12.90
N VAL A 30 -16.78 -5.11 12.88
CA VAL A 30 -15.92 -5.11 14.08
C VAL A 30 -16.50 -4.06 15.03
N CYS A 31 -17.08 -4.50 16.14
CA CYS A 31 -17.53 -3.61 17.21
C CYS A 31 -16.33 -3.41 18.15
N TYR A 32 -15.71 -2.25 18.10
CA TYR A 32 -14.86 -1.78 19.18
C TYR A 32 -15.78 -1.21 20.26
N ASP A 33 -15.56 -1.62 21.50
CA ASP A 33 -16.24 -0.99 22.65
C ASP A 33 -15.65 0.40 22.86
N THR A 34 -16.26 1.42 22.22
CA THR A 34 -15.78 2.81 22.17
C THR A 34 -16.23 3.64 23.38
N ALA A 35 -16.74 3.01 24.44
CA ALA A 35 -17.46 3.75 25.49
C ALA A 35 -16.59 4.40 26.57
N SER A 36 -15.28 4.32 26.52
CA SER A 36 -14.45 5.07 27.51
C SER A 36 -13.06 5.27 26.97
N ILE A 37 -12.65 6.51 26.70
CA ILE A 37 -11.33 7.07 27.08
C ILE A 37 -11.08 8.50 26.59
N PHE A 38 -11.73 9.03 25.52
CA PHE A 38 -11.40 10.38 25.04
C PHE A 38 -12.59 11.36 25.09
N THR A 39 -12.60 12.24 26.10
CA THR A 39 -13.46 13.43 26.16
C THR A 39 -12.63 14.68 25.84
N GLY A 40 -12.34 14.90 24.59
CA GLY A 40 -11.73 16.14 24.11
C GLY A 40 -12.37 16.53 22.77
N GLY A 41 -12.78 17.77 22.61
CA GLY A 41 -13.59 18.30 21.49
C GLY A 41 -12.92 18.36 20.12
N GLN A 42 -11.96 17.51 19.82
CA GLN A 42 -11.47 17.17 18.49
C GLN A 42 -11.87 15.73 18.21
N GLY A 43 -12.34 15.42 17.00
CA GLY A 43 -12.75 14.08 16.60
C GLY A 43 -11.67 13.04 16.93
N MET A 44 -12.08 11.91 17.49
CA MET A 44 -11.15 10.82 17.88
C MET A 44 -10.54 10.20 16.64
N ILE A 45 -9.20 10.16 16.56
CA ILE A 45 -8.49 9.46 15.46
C ILE A 45 -8.77 7.96 15.55
N ARG A 46 -9.24 7.39 14.44
CA ARG A 46 -9.61 5.97 14.28
C ARG A 46 -8.80 5.25 13.21
N LEU A 47 -8.11 6.01 12.34
CA LEU A 47 -7.26 5.46 11.29
C LEU A 47 -5.96 6.26 11.21
N ILE A 48 -4.85 5.55 11.14
CA ILE A 48 -3.54 6.11 10.78
C ILE A 48 -3.02 5.29 9.61
N ALA A 49 -2.78 5.93 8.47
CA ALA A 49 -2.20 5.31 7.29
C ALA A 49 -0.78 5.83 7.06
N THR A 50 0.10 4.98 6.58
CA THR A 50 1.48 5.36 6.28
C THR A 50 1.95 4.84 4.93
N ASP A 51 2.68 5.67 4.19
CA ASP A 51 3.59 5.17 3.18
C ASP A 51 4.79 4.47 3.85
N LEU A 52 5.58 3.75 3.07
CA LEU A 52 6.71 2.97 3.58
C LEU A 52 8.06 3.57 3.17
N ASP A 53 8.34 3.59 1.88
CA ASP A 53 9.66 3.95 1.34
C ASP A 53 9.86 5.47 1.38
N GLY A 54 10.73 5.94 2.26
CA GLY A 54 10.93 7.37 2.52
C GLY A 54 10.03 7.93 3.65
N THR A 55 9.12 7.13 4.21
CA THR A 55 8.22 7.56 5.28
C THR A 55 8.42 6.76 6.55
N LEU A 56 7.92 5.51 6.60
CA LEU A 56 8.03 4.67 7.80
C LEU A 56 9.35 3.90 7.86
N LEU A 57 9.86 3.42 6.71
CA LEU A 57 11.08 2.61 6.67
C LEU A 57 12.32 3.45 6.93
N GLU A 58 13.30 2.86 7.62
CA GLU A 58 14.65 3.41 7.72
C GLU A 58 15.36 3.32 6.35
N GLU A 59 16.48 4.03 6.18
CA GLU A 59 17.23 4.12 4.91
C GLU A 59 17.67 2.74 4.36
N ASP A 60 17.87 1.74 5.24
CA ASP A 60 18.22 0.38 4.86
C ASP A 60 17.02 -0.49 4.47
N GLY A 61 15.81 0.08 4.47
CA GLY A 61 14.55 -0.58 4.14
C GLY A 61 13.96 -1.44 5.26
N THR A 62 14.50 -1.34 6.48
CA THR A 62 13.96 -2.03 7.67
C THR A 62 12.88 -1.19 8.36
N LEU A 63 12.02 -1.85 9.13
CA LEU A 63 11.07 -1.17 9.99
C LEU A 63 11.78 -0.60 11.24
N PRO A 64 11.40 0.60 11.73
CA PRO A 64 11.99 1.17 12.93
C PRO A 64 11.71 0.31 14.16
N GLU A 65 12.68 0.25 15.08
CA GLU A 65 12.56 -0.50 16.32
C GLU A 65 11.39 0.00 17.18
N GLY A 66 10.53 -0.91 17.61
CA GLY A 66 9.34 -0.62 18.42
C GLY A 66 8.08 -0.28 17.61
N ILE A 67 8.09 -0.43 16.27
CA ILE A 67 6.89 -0.19 15.47
C ILE A 67 5.80 -1.22 15.76
N PHE A 68 6.15 -2.49 15.97
CA PHE A 68 5.16 -3.54 16.23
C PHE A 68 4.42 -3.31 17.54
N GLU A 69 5.13 -2.94 18.60
CA GLU A 69 4.56 -2.56 19.90
C GLU A 69 3.67 -1.33 19.76
N THR A 70 4.10 -0.35 18.94
CA THR A 70 3.32 0.87 18.67
C THR A 70 2.01 0.53 17.93
N VAL A 71 2.05 -0.35 16.93
CA VAL A 71 0.84 -0.81 16.22
C VAL A 71 -0.11 -1.58 17.14
N GLU A 72 0.42 -2.43 18.04
CA GLU A 72 -0.40 -3.11 19.04
C GLU A 72 -1.05 -2.13 20.01
N ASP A 73 -0.33 -1.10 20.47
CA ASP A 73 -0.86 -0.06 21.34
C ASP A 73 -1.95 0.78 20.67
N LEU A 74 -1.77 1.15 19.40
CA LEU A 74 -2.79 1.79 18.58
C LEU A 74 -4.04 0.91 18.49
N THR A 75 -3.87 -0.38 18.19
CA THR A 75 -4.97 -1.34 18.10
C THR A 75 -5.73 -1.45 19.41
N ARG A 76 -5.03 -1.50 20.57
CA ARG A 76 -5.68 -1.52 21.90
C ARG A 76 -6.48 -0.27 22.20
N LYS A 77 -6.12 0.86 21.60
CA LYS A 77 -6.87 2.13 21.68
C LYS A 77 -7.97 2.26 20.61
N GLY A 78 -8.21 1.22 19.81
CA GLY A 78 -9.24 1.24 18.76
C GLY A 78 -8.84 2.01 17.50
N VAL A 79 -7.53 2.28 17.32
CA VAL A 79 -6.99 2.94 16.13
C VAL A 79 -6.51 1.88 15.15
N LEU A 80 -7.06 1.89 13.94
CA LEU A 80 -6.62 1.05 12.84
C LEU A 80 -5.33 1.62 12.24
N PHE A 81 -4.30 0.81 12.14
CA PHE A 81 -3.07 1.16 11.43
C PHE A 81 -3.09 0.54 10.03
N ALA A 82 -2.74 1.32 9.00
CA ALA A 82 -2.75 0.88 7.62
C ALA A 82 -1.43 1.19 6.91
N ALA A 83 -0.84 0.20 6.25
CA ALA A 83 0.26 0.42 5.31
C ALA A 83 -0.30 0.72 3.91
N CYS A 84 0.15 1.82 3.28
CA CYS A 84 -0.30 2.29 1.97
C CYS A 84 0.89 2.43 1.03
N SER A 85 1.11 1.46 0.14
CA SER A 85 2.34 1.37 -0.65
C SER A 85 2.08 0.88 -2.09
N GLY A 86 3.05 1.11 -2.97
CA GLY A 86 3.10 0.49 -4.29
C GLY A 86 3.46 -1.00 -4.29
N ARG A 87 3.81 -1.56 -3.13
CA ARG A 87 4.22 -2.95 -2.97
C ARG A 87 3.04 -3.92 -3.03
N GLN A 88 3.33 -5.18 -3.42
CA GLN A 88 2.37 -6.28 -3.41
C GLN A 88 1.91 -6.63 -1.98
N TYR A 89 0.65 -7.06 -1.82
CA TYR A 89 0.09 -7.46 -0.52
C TYR A 89 0.93 -8.49 0.24
N GLY A 90 1.43 -9.51 -0.46
CA GLY A 90 2.28 -10.55 0.14
C GLY A 90 3.56 -9.97 0.78
N ASN A 91 4.12 -8.92 0.19
CA ASN A 91 5.30 -8.24 0.71
C ASN A 91 4.97 -7.44 1.97
N LEU A 92 3.90 -6.66 1.92
CA LEU A 92 3.44 -5.87 3.08
C LEU A 92 3.08 -6.77 4.26
N ARG A 93 2.33 -7.84 4.01
CA ARG A 93 1.95 -8.79 5.06
C ARG A 93 3.14 -9.49 5.70
N ARG A 94 4.20 -9.80 4.92
CA ARG A 94 5.44 -10.37 5.49
C ARG A 94 6.21 -9.36 6.32
N LEU A 95 6.31 -8.12 5.83
CA LEU A 95 7.00 -7.05 6.53
C LEU A 95 6.40 -6.80 7.91
N PHE A 96 5.07 -6.81 8.01
CA PHE A 96 4.34 -6.60 9.25
C PHE A 96 3.86 -7.92 9.90
N ALA A 97 4.49 -9.06 9.60
CA ALA A 97 4.00 -10.39 10.04
C ALA A 97 3.55 -10.49 11.51
N PRO A 98 4.26 -9.91 12.50
CA PRO A 98 3.86 -9.98 13.90
C PRO A 98 2.49 -9.33 14.19
N VAL A 99 2.16 -8.25 13.49
CA VAL A 99 0.97 -7.41 13.75
C VAL A 99 -0.02 -7.37 12.57
N ALA A 100 0.28 -8.02 11.44
CA ALA A 100 -0.48 -7.94 10.19
C ALA A 100 -1.99 -8.21 10.35
N ARG A 101 -2.38 -9.06 11.32
CA ARG A 101 -3.79 -9.38 11.60
C ARG A 101 -4.60 -8.18 12.15
N HIS A 102 -3.93 -7.18 12.68
CA HIS A 102 -4.52 -5.98 13.28
C HIS A 102 -4.49 -4.77 12.35
N MET A 103 -3.95 -4.96 11.14
CA MET A 103 -3.71 -3.88 10.18
C MET A 103 -4.64 -3.96 8.98
N ALA A 104 -4.75 -2.84 8.28
CA ALA A 104 -5.21 -2.78 6.91
C ALA A 104 -4.02 -2.58 5.94
N PHE A 105 -4.22 -2.96 4.68
CA PHE A 105 -3.20 -2.83 3.64
C PHE A 105 -3.80 -2.23 2.38
N ILE A 106 -3.24 -1.13 1.94
CA ILE A 106 -3.51 -0.47 0.67
C ILE A 106 -2.30 -0.74 -0.22
N CYS A 107 -2.48 -1.61 -1.20
CA CYS A 107 -1.43 -2.19 -2.02
C CYS A 107 -1.49 -1.65 -3.45
N GLU A 108 -0.43 -1.86 -4.22
CA GLU A 108 -0.36 -1.52 -5.66
C GLU A 108 -0.80 -0.07 -5.93
N ASN A 109 -0.30 0.89 -5.11
CA ASN A 109 -0.66 2.31 -5.17
C ASN A 109 -2.19 2.58 -5.04
N GLY A 110 -2.90 1.77 -4.25
CA GLY A 110 -4.33 1.94 -4.00
C GLY A 110 -5.24 1.05 -4.85
N ALA A 111 -4.68 0.24 -5.76
CA ALA A 111 -5.46 -0.63 -6.62
C ALA A 111 -6.04 -1.86 -5.92
N LEU A 112 -5.50 -2.25 -4.77
CA LEU A 112 -5.93 -3.42 -4.01
C LEU A 112 -5.91 -3.13 -2.51
N CYS A 113 -7.05 -3.30 -1.83
CA CYS A 113 -7.17 -3.02 -0.41
C CYS A 113 -7.59 -4.26 0.38
N PHE A 114 -6.95 -4.45 1.55
CA PHE A 114 -7.28 -5.50 2.51
C PHE A 114 -7.62 -4.92 3.87
N TYR A 115 -8.67 -5.46 4.49
CA TYR A 115 -9.08 -5.14 5.86
C TYR A 115 -9.68 -6.38 6.53
N GLY A 116 -9.28 -6.66 7.78
CA GLY A 116 -9.70 -7.87 8.47
C GLY A 116 -9.26 -9.19 7.80
N GLY A 117 -8.18 -9.15 7.02
CA GLY A 117 -7.66 -10.30 6.27
C GLY A 117 -8.38 -10.58 4.94
N GLU A 118 -9.39 -9.79 4.58
CA GLU A 118 -10.17 -9.92 3.35
C GLU A 118 -9.86 -8.79 2.38
N ALA A 119 -9.88 -9.08 1.08
CA ALA A 119 -9.83 -8.06 0.04
C ALA A 119 -11.17 -7.31 0.01
N ILE A 120 -11.15 -6.01 0.32
CA ILE A 120 -12.35 -5.17 0.40
C ILE A 120 -12.67 -4.41 -0.88
N GLY A 121 -11.71 -4.32 -1.80
CA GLY A 121 -11.90 -3.68 -3.10
C GLY A 121 -10.68 -3.79 -4.00
N THR A 122 -10.95 -3.71 -5.30
CA THR A 122 -9.93 -3.67 -6.35
C THR A 122 -10.31 -2.62 -7.40
N ILE A 123 -9.28 -1.95 -7.95
CA ILE A 123 -9.42 -1.07 -9.11
C ILE A 123 -8.48 -1.62 -10.18
N SER A 124 -9.02 -2.02 -11.33
CA SER A 124 -8.26 -2.60 -12.44
C SER A 124 -8.18 -1.65 -13.63
N ILE A 125 -7.19 -1.86 -14.44
CA ILE A 125 -7.04 -1.22 -15.74
C ILE A 125 -7.97 -1.96 -16.73
N ALA A 126 -8.67 -1.23 -17.60
CA ALA A 126 -9.48 -1.86 -18.66
C ALA A 126 -8.58 -2.63 -19.65
N ASP A 127 -9.03 -3.79 -20.12
CA ASP A 127 -8.19 -4.72 -20.88
C ASP A 127 -7.62 -4.13 -22.19
N ASP A 128 -8.36 -3.28 -22.89
CA ASP A 128 -7.89 -2.58 -24.07
C ASP A 128 -6.78 -1.57 -23.75
N ILE A 129 -6.92 -0.86 -22.64
CA ILE A 129 -5.93 0.08 -22.13
C ILE A 129 -4.70 -0.67 -21.63
N ALA A 130 -4.88 -1.79 -20.92
CA ALA A 130 -3.78 -2.63 -20.45
C ALA A 130 -2.89 -3.11 -21.61
N ARG A 131 -3.49 -3.56 -22.70
CA ARG A 131 -2.75 -3.94 -23.93
C ARG A 131 -1.98 -2.77 -24.53
N GLU A 132 -2.56 -1.56 -24.54
CA GLU A 132 -1.87 -0.36 -25.03
C GLU A 132 -0.64 -0.03 -24.15
N ILE A 133 -0.77 -0.14 -22.81
CA ILE A 133 0.33 0.09 -21.88
C ILE A 133 1.44 -0.94 -22.08
N ILE A 134 1.09 -2.22 -22.15
CA ILE A 134 2.05 -3.31 -22.36
C ILE A 134 2.87 -3.06 -23.62
N ALA A 135 2.21 -2.74 -24.73
CA ALA A 135 2.90 -2.42 -25.99
C ALA A 135 3.86 -1.24 -25.87
N ASP A 136 3.49 -0.18 -25.12
CA ASP A 136 4.37 0.97 -24.90
C ASP A 136 5.60 0.61 -24.07
N ILE A 137 5.44 -0.21 -23.02
CA ILE A 137 6.52 -0.69 -22.15
C ILE A 137 7.48 -1.58 -22.96
N GLU A 138 6.96 -2.49 -23.79
CA GLU A 138 7.78 -3.35 -24.66
C GLU A 138 8.53 -2.53 -25.72
N VAL A 139 7.87 -1.58 -26.40
CA VAL A 139 8.51 -0.68 -27.39
C VAL A 139 9.60 0.17 -26.73
N ALA A 140 9.43 0.54 -25.46
CA ALA A 140 10.44 1.27 -24.70
C ALA A 140 11.63 0.37 -24.27
N GLY A 141 11.59 -0.92 -24.54
CA GLY A 141 12.65 -1.89 -24.18
C GLY A 141 12.75 -2.17 -22.67
N MET A 142 11.68 -1.94 -21.93
CA MET A 142 11.61 -2.16 -20.49
C MET A 142 11.21 -3.60 -20.15
N ASN A 143 11.68 -4.11 -19.01
CA ASN A 143 11.22 -5.37 -18.45
C ASN A 143 9.80 -5.17 -17.89
N LEU A 144 8.87 -6.02 -18.30
CA LEU A 144 7.46 -5.94 -17.94
C LEU A 144 7.14 -6.66 -16.63
N LEU A 145 6.34 -6.01 -15.77
CA LEU A 145 5.78 -6.59 -14.57
C LEU A 145 4.30 -6.21 -14.47
N ILE A 146 3.40 -7.19 -14.39
CA ILE A 146 1.95 -6.98 -14.36
C ILE A 146 1.41 -7.47 -13.02
N SER A 147 0.89 -6.56 -12.20
CA SER A 147 0.28 -6.91 -10.92
C SER A 147 -1.17 -7.33 -11.12
N GLY A 148 -1.48 -8.57 -10.78
CA GLY A 148 -2.84 -9.07 -10.61
C GLY A 148 -3.29 -9.00 -9.15
N ARG A 149 -4.47 -9.54 -8.87
CA ARG A 149 -5.02 -9.59 -7.51
C ARG A 149 -4.28 -10.58 -6.60
N HIS A 150 -3.82 -11.69 -7.15
CA HIS A 150 -3.27 -12.81 -6.40
C HIS A 150 -1.76 -12.95 -6.57
N THR A 151 -1.25 -12.57 -7.71
CA THR A 151 0.15 -12.74 -8.09
C THR A 151 0.62 -11.58 -8.98
N THR A 152 1.92 -11.50 -9.17
CA THR A 152 2.52 -10.66 -10.19
C THR A 152 2.89 -11.54 -11.38
N TYR A 153 2.54 -11.12 -12.58
CA TYR A 153 2.83 -11.82 -13.84
C TYR A 153 4.05 -11.22 -14.50
N MET A 154 4.88 -12.06 -15.08
CA MET A 154 6.02 -11.64 -15.87
C MET A 154 6.37 -12.67 -16.94
N LEU A 155 7.09 -12.19 -17.97
CA LEU A 155 7.66 -13.01 -19.02
C LEU A 155 9.09 -13.34 -18.61
N ASP A 156 9.51 -14.61 -18.67
CA ASP A 156 10.90 -15.02 -18.34
C ASP A 156 11.87 -14.72 -19.52
N LYS A 157 11.85 -13.48 -20.00
CA LYS A 157 12.72 -12.98 -21.09
C LYS A 157 14.08 -12.50 -20.57
N ASN A 158 14.20 -12.20 -19.27
CA ASN A 158 15.41 -11.68 -18.62
C ASN A 158 15.62 -12.35 -17.25
N ARG A 159 16.47 -13.35 -17.20
CA ARG A 159 16.72 -14.14 -15.99
C ARG A 159 17.15 -13.31 -14.79
N ARG A 160 18.06 -12.33 -15.00
CA ARG A 160 18.53 -11.46 -13.92
C ARG A 160 17.37 -10.66 -13.33
N TYR A 161 16.50 -10.13 -14.18
CA TYR A 161 15.30 -9.41 -13.75
C TYR A 161 14.33 -10.32 -13.01
N THR A 162 14.08 -11.52 -13.53
CA THR A 162 13.22 -12.53 -12.87
C THR A 162 13.75 -12.86 -11.47
N ASP A 163 15.04 -13.14 -11.35
CA ASP A 163 15.67 -13.46 -10.06
C ASP A 163 15.57 -12.27 -9.07
N ASP A 164 15.69 -11.03 -9.54
CA ASP A 164 15.53 -9.83 -8.71
C ASP A 164 14.12 -9.71 -8.16
N ILE A 165 13.10 -9.87 -8.99
CA ILE A 165 11.70 -9.82 -8.56
C ILE A 165 11.37 -10.92 -7.56
N VAL A 166 11.83 -12.14 -7.80
CA VAL A 166 11.51 -13.30 -6.96
C VAL A 166 12.29 -13.27 -5.65
N TYR A 167 13.61 -13.04 -5.69
CA TYR A 167 14.48 -13.24 -4.53
C TYR A 167 14.76 -11.94 -3.75
N ARG A 168 14.97 -10.80 -4.42
CA ARG A 168 15.23 -9.54 -3.75
C ARG A 168 13.91 -8.86 -3.32
N LEU A 169 12.97 -8.67 -4.25
CA LEU A 169 11.68 -8.05 -3.94
C LEU A 169 10.70 -9.03 -3.27
N ARG A 170 10.96 -10.33 -3.38
CA ARG A 170 10.14 -11.41 -2.79
C ARG A 170 8.67 -11.34 -3.20
N ASN A 171 8.39 -10.96 -4.45
CA ASN A 171 7.04 -11.00 -4.98
C ASN A 171 6.57 -12.45 -5.13
N THR A 172 5.25 -12.66 -4.98
CA THR A 172 4.62 -13.87 -5.50
C THR A 172 4.50 -13.70 -7.00
N VAL A 173 5.12 -14.59 -7.78
CA VAL A 173 5.27 -14.46 -9.23
C VAL A 173 4.65 -15.66 -9.95
N THR A 174 3.97 -15.39 -11.05
CA THR A 174 3.54 -16.35 -12.05
C THR A 174 4.20 -16.01 -13.38
N ILE A 175 4.97 -16.95 -13.93
CA ILE A 175 5.55 -16.81 -15.26
C ILE A 175 4.50 -17.19 -16.30
N VAL A 176 4.33 -16.35 -17.31
CA VAL A 176 3.46 -16.58 -18.45
C VAL A 176 4.24 -16.47 -19.76
N ASP A 177 3.78 -17.14 -20.81
CA ASP A 177 4.40 -17.06 -22.13
C ASP A 177 4.01 -15.74 -22.84
N SER A 178 2.80 -15.27 -22.56
CA SER A 178 2.23 -14.04 -23.13
C SER A 178 1.35 -13.30 -22.12
N PRO A 179 1.24 -11.94 -22.20
CA PRO A 179 0.28 -11.20 -21.39
C PRO A 179 -1.18 -11.60 -21.61
N GLU A 180 -1.52 -12.18 -22.78
CA GLU A 180 -2.84 -12.70 -23.11
C GLU A 180 -3.24 -13.94 -22.28
N ASP A 181 -2.27 -14.62 -21.67
CA ASP A 181 -2.52 -15.77 -20.78
C ASP A 181 -3.00 -15.34 -19.38
N ILE A 182 -2.99 -14.03 -19.08
CA ILE A 182 -3.43 -13.49 -17.80
C ILE A 182 -4.97 -13.46 -17.76
N ALA A 183 -5.55 -14.31 -16.91
CA ALA A 183 -7.01 -14.46 -16.81
C ALA A 183 -7.66 -13.57 -15.74
N GLU A 184 -6.87 -12.87 -14.93
CA GLU A 184 -7.40 -11.98 -13.87
C GLU A 184 -7.21 -10.49 -14.22
N PRO A 185 -8.00 -9.59 -13.59
CA PRO A 185 -7.85 -8.15 -13.83
C PRO A 185 -6.46 -7.63 -13.51
N MET A 186 -5.88 -6.84 -14.40
CA MET A 186 -4.58 -6.19 -14.24
C MET A 186 -4.75 -4.91 -13.41
N LEU A 187 -4.04 -4.82 -12.30
CA LEU A 187 -4.18 -3.73 -11.33
C LEU A 187 -3.15 -2.62 -11.56
N LYS A 188 -1.94 -3.03 -11.89
CA LYS A 188 -0.81 -2.15 -12.18
C LYS A 188 0.08 -2.81 -13.23
N ILE A 189 0.58 -2.02 -14.16
CA ILE A 189 1.56 -2.44 -15.15
C ILE A 189 2.81 -1.60 -14.94
N SER A 190 3.92 -2.27 -14.71
CA SER A 190 5.21 -1.63 -14.43
C SER A 190 6.22 -1.99 -15.51
N GLY A 191 7.03 -1.01 -15.89
CA GLY A 191 8.22 -1.20 -16.69
C GLY A 191 9.47 -0.96 -15.84
N GLN A 192 10.46 -1.85 -15.93
CA GLN A 192 11.75 -1.67 -15.28
C GLN A 192 12.86 -1.59 -16.32
N ILE A 193 13.82 -0.69 -16.12
CA ILE A 193 15.00 -0.57 -16.96
C ILE A 193 16.19 -0.13 -16.11
N ASP A 194 17.34 -0.80 -16.27
CA ASP A 194 18.53 -0.51 -15.45
C ASP A 194 19.08 0.91 -15.67
N GLU A 195 18.99 1.43 -16.91
CA GLU A 195 19.49 2.75 -17.30
C GLU A 195 18.58 3.42 -18.32
N GLY A 196 18.54 4.75 -18.31
CA GLY A 196 17.85 5.55 -19.36
C GLY A 196 16.38 5.81 -19.09
N LEU A 197 15.86 5.51 -17.90
CA LEU A 197 14.49 5.83 -17.53
C LEU A 197 14.19 7.35 -17.64
N ASP A 198 15.16 8.20 -17.33
CA ASP A 198 15.09 9.66 -17.46
C ASP A 198 14.78 10.14 -18.88
N ARG A 199 15.17 9.37 -19.89
CA ARG A 199 14.90 9.65 -21.31
C ARG A 199 13.56 9.07 -21.78
N ILE A 200 13.12 7.96 -21.18
CA ILE A 200 11.90 7.24 -21.56
C ILE A 200 10.68 7.80 -20.83
N ALA A 201 10.79 8.03 -19.53
CA ALA A 201 9.68 8.42 -18.68
C ALA A 201 8.93 9.69 -19.13
N PRO A 202 9.57 10.77 -19.62
CA PRO A 202 8.83 11.96 -20.06
C PRO A 202 7.80 11.67 -21.15
N LYS A 203 8.13 10.78 -22.10
CA LYS A 203 7.22 10.39 -23.20
C LYS A 203 6.05 9.56 -22.69
N LEU A 204 6.32 8.61 -21.79
CA LEU A 204 5.28 7.79 -21.17
C LEU A 204 4.37 8.62 -20.26
N LEU A 205 4.94 9.53 -19.47
CA LEU A 205 4.17 10.48 -18.66
C LEU A 205 3.27 11.35 -19.53
N GLN A 206 3.79 11.92 -20.62
CA GLN A 206 3.00 12.73 -21.54
C GLN A 206 1.80 11.97 -22.12
N LYS A 207 1.97 10.69 -22.41
CA LYS A 207 0.89 9.84 -22.97
C LYS A 207 -0.14 9.44 -21.92
N TRP A 208 0.31 9.07 -20.71
CA TRP A 208 -0.53 8.38 -19.74
C TRP A 208 -1.05 9.25 -18.61
N SER A 209 -0.30 10.31 -18.19
CA SER A 209 -0.79 11.24 -17.18
C SER A 209 -2.05 11.96 -17.67
N GLY A 210 -3.09 12.00 -16.84
CA GLY A 210 -4.41 12.52 -17.19
C GLY A 210 -5.38 11.48 -17.77
N ARG A 211 -4.89 10.31 -18.23
CA ARG A 211 -5.73 9.13 -18.51
C ARG A 211 -5.74 8.16 -17.34
N LEU A 212 -4.58 7.96 -16.74
CA LEU A 212 -4.32 7.06 -15.62
C LEU A 212 -3.31 7.70 -14.66
N THR A 213 -3.06 7.04 -13.54
CA THR A 213 -1.94 7.37 -12.66
C THR A 213 -0.67 6.76 -13.23
N ALA A 214 0.23 7.61 -13.71
CA ALA A 214 1.53 7.22 -14.25
C ALA A 214 2.63 7.87 -13.41
N THR A 215 3.59 7.08 -12.92
CA THR A 215 4.58 7.54 -11.93
C THR A 215 5.93 6.91 -12.17
N VAL A 216 7.01 7.70 -11.99
CA VAL A 216 8.35 7.16 -11.83
C VAL A 216 8.50 6.71 -10.38
N SER A 217 8.85 5.44 -10.18
CA SER A 217 9.05 4.81 -8.86
C SER A 217 10.53 4.46 -8.69
N GLY A 218 11.19 5.14 -7.75
CA GLY A 218 12.63 4.95 -7.55
C GLY A 218 13.47 5.41 -8.74
N ARG A 219 14.54 4.67 -9.06
CA ARG A 219 15.53 5.05 -10.08
C ARG A 219 15.28 4.41 -11.45
N ASP A 220 14.59 3.27 -11.49
CA ASP A 220 14.56 2.33 -12.60
C ASP A 220 13.16 1.79 -12.91
N TRP A 221 12.12 2.27 -12.24
CA TRP A 221 10.74 1.81 -12.41
C TRP A 221 9.80 2.90 -12.95
N PHE A 222 8.87 2.48 -13.79
CA PHE A 222 7.74 3.27 -14.27
C PHE A 222 6.45 2.49 -14.04
N ASP A 223 5.54 3.03 -13.25
CA ASP A 223 4.29 2.41 -12.86
C ASP A 223 3.09 3.08 -13.51
N ILE A 224 2.15 2.30 -14.03
CA ILE A 224 0.86 2.77 -14.54
C ILE A 224 -0.26 1.98 -13.88
N THR A 225 -1.25 2.66 -13.31
CA THR A 225 -2.43 2.07 -12.68
C THR A 225 -3.65 2.97 -12.85
N ALA A 226 -4.86 2.39 -12.80
CA ALA A 226 -6.11 3.15 -12.76
C ALA A 226 -6.44 3.72 -11.36
N ALA A 227 -5.64 3.36 -10.35
CA ALA A 227 -5.82 3.76 -8.97
C ALA A 227 -4.83 4.83 -8.53
N ASN A 228 -5.03 5.38 -7.34
CA ASN A 228 -4.06 6.13 -6.55
C ASN A 228 -4.28 5.86 -5.05
N LYS A 229 -3.32 6.23 -4.22
CA LYS A 229 -3.37 5.97 -2.77
C LYS A 229 -4.61 6.58 -2.10
N GLY A 230 -5.11 7.74 -2.56
CA GLY A 230 -6.33 8.37 -2.06
C GLY A 230 -7.59 7.56 -2.38
N MET A 231 -7.65 6.87 -3.53
CA MET A 231 -8.76 5.95 -3.84
C MET A 231 -8.75 4.75 -2.90
N GLY A 232 -7.58 4.18 -2.63
CA GLY A 232 -7.40 3.11 -1.64
C GLY A 232 -7.82 3.55 -0.23
N MET A 233 -7.43 4.76 0.18
CA MET A 233 -7.85 5.33 1.46
C MET A 233 -9.38 5.47 1.56
N ARG A 234 -10.04 5.98 0.52
CA ARG A 234 -11.51 6.09 0.51
C ARG A 234 -12.18 4.72 0.65
N MET A 235 -11.73 3.70 -0.10
CA MET A 235 -12.26 2.33 0.04
C MET A 235 -12.14 1.82 1.47
N LEU A 236 -10.97 2.02 2.10
CA LEU A 236 -10.73 1.58 3.48
C LEU A 236 -11.63 2.34 4.47
N MET A 237 -11.69 3.66 4.35
CA MET A 237 -12.48 4.53 5.24
C MET A 237 -13.96 4.22 5.13
N GLU A 238 -14.51 4.06 3.93
CA GLU A 238 -15.91 3.65 3.69
C GLU A 238 -16.21 2.30 4.32
N ARG A 239 -15.33 1.31 4.12
CA ARG A 239 -15.49 -0.05 4.68
C ARG A 239 -15.43 -0.07 6.20
N ALA A 240 -14.58 0.76 6.81
CA ALA A 240 -14.40 0.87 8.25
C ALA A 240 -15.38 1.86 8.93
N GLY A 241 -16.15 2.62 8.17
CA GLY A 241 -17.04 3.66 8.69
C GLY A 241 -16.28 4.79 9.38
N ILE A 242 -15.17 5.24 8.79
CA ILE A 242 -14.26 6.28 9.32
C ILE A 242 -14.40 7.54 8.47
N GLN A 243 -14.53 8.70 9.12
CA GLN A 243 -14.63 9.99 8.45
C GLN A 243 -13.24 10.60 8.25
N LYS A 244 -13.14 11.57 7.33
CA LYS A 244 -11.89 12.27 7.02
C LYS A 244 -11.23 12.85 8.28
N GLU A 245 -12.01 13.46 9.16
CA GLU A 245 -11.58 14.10 10.39
C GLU A 245 -11.10 13.11 11.47
N GLU A 246 -11.39 11.82 11.28
CA GLU A 246 -10.96 10.73 12.17
C GLU A 246 -9.71 10.00 11.66
N ALA A 247 -9.11 10.48 10.56
CA ALA A 247 -7.99 9.83 9.89
C ALA A 247 -6.74 10.72 9.82
N ALA A 248 -5.58 10.08 10.01
CA ALA A 248 -4.26 10.66 9.75
C ALA A 248 -3.53 9.86 8.66
N ALA A 249 -2.63 10.52 7.94
CA ALA A 249 -1.78 9.85 6.97
C ALA A 249 -0.38 10.47 6.95
N PHE A 250 0.63 9.62 6.69
CA PHE A 250 2.04 9.99 6.56
C PHE A 250 2.54 9.64 5.16
N GLY A 251 3.32 10.55 4.54
CA GLY A 251 3.87 10.36 3.21
C GLY A 251 5.01 11.32 2.91
N ASP A 252 5.76 11.07 1.84
CA ASP A 252 6.92 11.87 1.46
C ASP A 252 6.96 12.23 -0.04
N ASN A 253 6.15 11.59 -0.88
CA ASN A 253 6.30 11.69 -2.32
C ASN A 253 4.99 12.09 -3.03
N PHE A 254 5.06 12.42 -4.31
CA PHE A 254 3.92 12.86 -5.12
C PHE A 254 2.79 11.82 -5.21
N ASN A 255 3.10 10.52 -5.16
CA ASN A 255 2.07 9.47 -5.13
C ASN A 255 1.28 9.43 -3.81
N ASP A 256 1.75 10.11 -2.74
CA ASP A 256 1.06 10.24 -1.46
C ASP A 256 0.09 11.41 -1.40
N GLU A 257 0.23 12.36 -2.32
CA GLU A 257 -0.56 13.60 -2.32
C GLU A 257 -2.06 13.34 -2.17
N THR A 258 -2.58 12.39 -2.96
CA THR A 258 -4.02 12.03 -2.91
C THR A 258 -4.43 11.34 -1.60
N MET A 259 -3.52 10.60 -0.95
CA MET A 259 -3.72 10.02 0.38
C MET A 259 -3.75 11.13 1.44
N LEU A 260 -2.77 12.03 1.43
CA LEU A 260 -2.68 13.15 2.37
C LEU A 260 -3.91 14.09 2.25
N ASP A 261 -4.39 14.35 1.03
CA ASP A 261 -5.59 15.18 0.78
C ASP A 261 -6.89 14.51 1.28
N SER A 262 -6.90 13.18 1.48
CA SER A 262 -8.08 12.42 1.89
C SER A 262 -8.31 12.37 3.41
N VAL A 263 -7.39 12.90 4.22
CA VAL A 263 -7.43 12.82 5.70
C VAL A 263 -7.48 14.20 6.36
N GLY A 264 -7.96 14.24 7.61
CA GLY A 264 -7.99 15.46 8.43
C GLY A 264 -6.63 15.81 9.05
N TYR A 265 -5.73 14.83 9.18
CA TYR A 265 -4.42 15.00 9.79
C TYR A 265 -3.32 14.52 8.85
N PRO A 266 -3.00 15.28 7.78
CA PRO A 266 -1.92 14.94 6.87
C PRO A 266 -0.56 15.30 7.46
N PHE A 267 0.40 14.36 7.37
CA PHE A 267 1.80 14.53 7.76
C PHE A 267 2.70 14.31 6.54
N LEU A 268 3.51 15.29 6.22
CA LEU A 268 4.52 15.21 5.17
C LEU A 268 5.91 15.12 5.81
N MET A 269 6.71 14.18 5.34
CA MET A 269 8.09 14.06 5.79
C MET A 269 8.87 15.34 5.42
N ARG A 270 9.72 15.83 6.33
CA ARG A 270 10.41 17.11 6.15
C ARG A 270 11.36 17.13 4.93
N HIS A 271 11.93 15.96 4.60
CA HIS A 271 12.81 15.80 3.44
C HIS A 271 12.05 15.72 2.09
N ALA A 272 10.71 15.60 2.11
CA ALA A 272 9.88 15.56 0.93
C ALA A 272 10.04 16.81 0.06
N ASN A 273 9.72 16.67 -1.23
CA ASN A 273 9.75 17.80 -2.15
C ASN A 273 8.91 18.98 -1.63
N PRO A 274 9.48 20.19 -1.50
CA PRO A 274 8.76 21.37 -1.01
C PRO A 274 7.47 21.70 -1.78
N ALA A 275 7.34 21.29 -3.05
CA ALA A 275 6.13 21.47 -3.84
C ALA A 275 4.89 20.73 -3.26
N LEU A 276 5.10 19.72 -2.41
CA LEU A 276 4.04 18.99 -1.72
C LEU A 276 3.52 19.71 -0.47
N ARG A 277 4.18 20.79 -0.03
CA ARG A 277 3.77 21.54 1.16
C ARG A 277 2.53 22.38 0.83
N LYS A 278 1.43 22.05 1.48
CA LYS A 278 0.14 22.74 1.33
C LYS A 278 -0.34 23.26 2.71
N PRO A 279 -1.21 24.29 2.75
CA PRO A 279 -1.84 24.71 3.99
C PRO A 279 -2.52 23.53 4.71
N GLY A 280 -2.28 23.40 6.01
CA GLY A 280 -2.85 22.32 6.83
C GLY A 280 -2.02 21.03 6.88
N ILE A 281 -0.99 20.88 6.06
CA ILE A 281 -0.03 19.77 6.16
C ILE A 281 0.95 20.01 7.30
N ARG A 282 1.14 18.97 8.12
CA ARG A 282 2.09 18.95 9.23
C ARG A 282 3.41 18.35 8.75
N LEU A 283 4.55 18.95 9.15
CA LEU A 283 5.87 18.41 8.82
C LEU A 283 6.40 17.58 9.97
N CYS A 284 6.96 16.39 9.68
CA CYS A 284 7.64 15.55 10.67
C CYS A 284 8.96 15.00 10.12
N GLU A 285 9.90 14.75 11.02
CA GLU A 285 11.21 14.18 10.68
C GLU A 285 11.14 12.65 10.58
N LYS A 286 10.44 12.03 11.53
CA LYS A 286 10.22 10.59 11.66
C LYS A 286 8.80 10.33 12.16
N GLU A 287 8.16 9.31 11.61
CA GLU A 287 6.78 8.96 11.96
C GLU A 287 6.65 8.37 13.37
N LEU A 288 7.49 7.39 13.73
CA LEU A 288 7.36 6.65 14.99
C LEU A 288 7.32 7.55 16.24
N PRO A 289 8.15 8.60 16.39
CA PRO A 289 8.00 9.55 17.50
C PRO A 289 6.64 10.25 17.54
N VAL A 290 6.06 10.59 16.39
CA VAL A 290 4.74 11.23 16.29
C VAL A 290 3.65 10.26 16.75
N LEU A 291 3.74 8.98 16.34
CA LEU A 291 2.81 7.93 16.79
C LEU A 291 2.87 7.69 18.31
N ARG A 292 4.08 7.67 18.89
CA ARG A 292 4.27 7.52 20.35
C ARG A 292 3.71 8.72 21.10
N GLN A 293 3.94 9.94 20.62
CA GLN A 293 3.36 11.13 21.21
C GLN A 293 1.82 11.10 21.14
N PHE A 294 1.26 10.66 20.02
CA PHE A 294 -0.20 10.47 19.90
C PHE A 294 -0.71 9.44 20.92
N LEU A 295 -0.02 8.34 21.12
CA LEU A 295 -0.40 7.32 22.11
C LEU A 295 -0.38 7.86 23.55
N GLU A 296 0.55 8.76 23.88
CA GLU A 296 0.64 9.39 25.19
C GLU A 296 -0.44 10.46 25.42
N LYS A 297 -0.68 11.33 24.41
CA LYS A 297 -1.53 12.51 24.52
C LYS A 297 -2.99 12.32 24.05
N GLY A 298 -3.24 11.29 23.24
CA GLY A 298 -4.54 11.02 22.64
C GLY A 298 -4.92 11.95 21.48
N SER A 299 -4.02 12.86 21.07
CA SER A 299 -4.23 13.80 19.97
C SER A 299 -2.92 14.14 19.30
N PHE A 300 -3.00 14.53 18.02
CA PHE A 300 -1.88 15.17 17.34
C PHE A 300 -1.84 16.64 17.72
N GLU A 301 -0.78 17.10 18.37
CA GLU A 301 -0.60 18.52 18.63
C GLU A 301 -0.48 19.32 17.33
N ALA A 302 -0.95 20.57 17.35
CA ALA A 302 -0.63 21.51 16.30
C ALA A 302 0.90 21.66 16.27
N VAL A 303 1.52 21.30 15.15
CA VAL A 303 2.95 21.56 14.95
C VAL A 303 3.08 23.09 14.91
N SER A 304 3.79 23.66 15.90
CA SER A 304 4.21 25.07 15.82
C SER A 304 5.05 25.23 14.56
N GLU A 305 4.66 26.18 13.71
CA GLU A 305 5.35 26.59 12.50
C GLU A 305 6.85 26.86 12.69
#